data_2fd7014571e1031de5b4ba202cbc7a8d
#
_entry.id   2fd7014571e1031de5b4ba202cbc7a8d
#
_cell.length_a   1.000
_cell.length_b   1.000
_cell.length_c   1.000
_cell.angle_alpha   90.00
_cell.angle_beta   90.00
_cell.angle_gamma   90.00
#
_symmetry.space_group_name_H-M   'P 1'
#
loop_
_entity.id
_entity.type
_entity.pdbx_description
1 polymer ?
#
loop_
_entity_poly.entity_id
_entity_poly.type
_entity_poly.pdbx_seq_one_letter_code
_entity_poly.pdbx_strand_id
1 'polypeptide(L)'
;RTVLRAEFDGVLSEVDVVAGRLVNRNEQVARLIDPDALEVAFRISTAQYAQLLGEGGTLPAARVLVILDVFGPDLTADAVLIRESGSVETGQSGRLLFARIDAPRGLRVGDFVRVEVQEPPLDAVARLPATALGSDGQILVLDDENRLEAVAVQLMRRQGDDVLIRA
;
A
#
# COMPACT_ATOMS: atom_id res chain seq x y z
N ARG A 1 20.12 18.71 38.58
CA ARG A 1 20.52 18.68 37.16
C ARG A 1 19.84 17.48 36.51
N THR A 2 19.01 17.71 35.51
CA THR A 2 18.34 16.63 34.75
C THR A 2 19.17 16.33 33.52
N VAL A 3 19.33 15.06 33.18
CA VAL A 3 20.02 14.58 31.97
C VAL A 3 19.01 13.73 31.21
N LEU A 4 18.76 14.10 29.97
CA LEU A 4 17.99 13.28 29.01
C LEU A 4 18.99 12.44 28.19
N ARG A 5 18.69 11.16 28.05
CA ARG A 5 19.47 10.22 27.22
C ARG A 5 18.57 9.60 26.17
N ALA A 6 19.12 9.36 24.99
CA ALA A 6 18.48 8.58 23.95
C ALA A 6 18.27 7.14 24.44
N GLU A 7 17.12 6.54 24.11
CA GLU A 7 16.78 5.15 24.43
C GLU A 7 17.22 4.19 23.34
N PHE A 8 17.53 4.70 22.15
CA PHE A 8 18.00 3.93 21.00
C PHE A 8 18.95 4.79 20.15
N ASP A 9 19.71 4.15 19.25
CA ASP A 9 20.57 4.82 18.30
C ASP A 9 19.73 5.44 17.17
N GLY A 10 19.99 6.70 16.82
CA GLY A 10 19.18 7.40 15.84
C GLY A 10 19.73 8.77 15.47
N VAL A 11 18.97 9.49 14.64
CA VAL A 11 19.29 10.83 14.17
C VAL A 11 18.38 11.84 14.87
N LEU A 12 18.99 12.88 15.47
CA LEU A 12 18.22 13.98 16.02
C LEU A 12 17.68 14.90 14.92
N SER A 13 16.40 15.20 15.01
CA SER A 13 15.69 16.17 14.18
C SER A 13 14.95 17.17 15.06
N GLU A 14 14.56 18.30 14.47
CA GLU A 14 13.78 19.33 15.17
C GLU A 14 14.40 19.72 16.52
N VAL A 15 15.70 20.01 16.53
CA VAL A 15 16.42 20.42 17.74
C VAL A 15 16.15 21.89 18.02
N ASP A 16 15.28 22.18 19.00
CA ASP A 16 14.81 23.52 19.31
C ASP A 16 15.49 24.14 20.58
N VAL A 17 16.55 23.52 21.04
CA VAL A 17 17.24 23.97 22.27
C VAL A 17 18.65 24.46 21.98
N VAL A 18 19.04 25.53 22.69
CA VAL A 18 20.39 26.06 22.70
C VAL A 18 20.88 26.15 24.15
N ALA A 19 22.19 26.10 24.34
CA ALA A 19 22.79 26.23 25.68
C ALA A 19 22.37 27.53 26.34
N GLY A 20 21.93 27.45 27.61
CA GLY A 20 21.48 28.58 28.40
C GLY A 20 20.00 28.94 28.25
N ARG A 21 19.26 28.30 27.38
CA ARG A 21 17.80 28.48 27.27
C ARG A 21 17.10 27.81 28.45
N LEU A 22 16.04 28.46 28.94
CA LEU A 22 15.11 27.86 29.89
C LEU A 22 14.14 26.94 29.13
N VAL A 23 14.03 25.70 29.58
CA VAL A 23 13.11 24.68 29.01
C VAL A 23 11.97 24.48 30.02
N ASN A 24 10.74 24.54 29.52
CA ASN A 24 9.54 24.34 30.31
C ASN A 24 9.23 22.84 30.46
N ARG A 25 8.39 22.54 31.49
CA ARG A 25 7.88 21.17 31.65
C ARG A 25 7.01 20.79 30.42
N ASN A 26 7.19 19.58 29.87
CA ASN A 26 6.53 19.05 28.69
C ASN A 26 6.89 19.77 27.36
N GLU A 27 7.95 20.56 27.32
CA GLU A 27 8.45 21.13 26.09
C GLU A 27 9.22 20.08 25.30
N GLN A 28 8.93 19.94 23.99
CA GLN A 28 9.71 19.10 23.10
C GLN A 28 11.04 19.76 22.81
N VAL A 29 12.13 19.08 23.08
CA VAL A 29 13.49 19.62 22.90
C VAL A 29 14.16 19.15 21.62
N ALA A 30 13.78 17.97 21.15
CA ALA A 30 14.25 17.37 19.89
C ALA A 30 13.35 16.19 19.54
N ARG A 31 13.50 15.68 18.32
CA ARG A 31 12.90 14.41 17.89
C ARG A 31 14.05 13.44 17.56
N LEU A 32 14.02 12.26 18.15
CA LEU A 32 14.94 11.17 17.80
C LEU A 32 14.24 10.25 16.79
N ILE A 33 14.88 10.01 15.66
CA ILE A 33 14.37 9.18 14.55
C ILE A 33 15.31 8.01 14.38
N ASP A 34 14.75 6.81 14.34
CA ASP A 34 15.45 5.61 13.88
C ASP A 34 15.37 5.57 12.34
N PRO A 35 16.49 5.79 11.62
CA PRO A 35 16.48 5.81 10.16
C PRO A 35 16.29 4.43 9.54
N ASP A 36 16.47 3.36 10.30
CA ASP A 36 16.33 1.97 9.84
C ASP A 36 14.94 1.39 10.12
N ALA A 37 14.11 2.10 10.90
CA ALA A 37 12.76 1.68 11.28
C ALA A 37 11.68 2.62 10.71
N LEU A 38 11.67 2.83 9.40
CA LEU A 38 10.69 3.67 8.74
C LEU A 38 9.45 2.89 8.30
N GLU A 39 8.29 3.54 8.41
CA GLU A 39 7.03 3.08 7.85
C GLU A 39 6.53 4.08 6.79
N VAL A 40 5.91 3.57 5.74
CA VAL A 40 5.14 4.38 4.80
C VAL A 40 3.66 4.26 5.14
N ALA A 41 2.98 5.40 5.24
CA ALA A 41 1.53 5.50 5.41
C ALA A 41 0.91 5.91 4.07
N PHE A 42 -0.04 5.15 3.57
CA PHE A 42 -0.71 5.44 2.30
C PHE A 42 -2.19 5.08 2.37
N ARG A 43 -2.98 5.74 1.54
CA ARG A 43 -4.43 5.57 1.51
C ARG A 43 -4.86 4.95 0.18
N ILE A 44 -5.73 3.97 0.27
CA ILE A 44 -6.35 3.31 -0.90
C ILE A 44 -7.87 3.42 -0.83
N SER A 45 -8.52 3.32 -1.98
CA SER A 45 -9.97 3.27 -2.05
C SER A 45 -10.54 1.99 -1.43
N THR A 46 -11.81 2.00 -1.04
CA THR A 46 -12.49 0.81 -0.53
C THR A 46 -12.51 -0.33 -1.56
N ALA A 47 -12.60 0.01 -2.85
CA ALA A 47 -12.55 -1.00 -3.92
C ALA A 47 -11.16 -1.66 -4.02
N GLN A 48 -10.09 -0.87 -3.99
CA GLN A 48 -8.72 -1.41 -3.96
C GLN A 48 -8.46 -2.23 -2.69
N TYR A 49 -8.97 -1.75 -1.54
CA TYR A 49 -8.86 -2.51 -0.29
C TYR A 49 -9.53 -3.89 -0.40
N ALA A 50 -10.73 -3.96 -0.97
CA ALA A 50 -11.42 -5.24 -1.18
C ALA A 50 -10.63 -6.22 -2.08
N GLN A 51 -9.82 -5.69 -3.02
CA GLN A 51 -8.95 -6.50 -3.87
C GLN A 51 -7.69 -7.02 -3.14
N LEU A 52 -7.27 -6.33 -2.06
CA LEU A 52 -6.15 -6.77 -1.23
C LEU A 52 -6.55 -7.83 -0.19
N LEU A 53 -7.85 -7.91 0.15
CA LEU A 53 -8.31 -8.89 1.13
C LEU A 53 -8.16 -10.31 0.56
N GLY A 54 -7.53 -11.18 1.33
CA GLY A 54 -7.45 -12.59 1.04
C GLY A 54 -8.77 -13.32 1.32
N GLU A 55 -8.79 -14.62 1.04
CA GLU A 55 -9.87 -15.49 1.43
C GLU A 55 -10.10 -15.41 2.95
N GLY A 56 -11.32 -15.11 3.36
CA GLY A 56 -11.65 -14.88 4.78
C GLY A 56 -11.62 -13.42 5.22
N GLY A 57 -11.40 -12.45 4.31
CA GLY A 57 -11.51 -11.01 4.58
C GLY A 57 -10.38 -10.44 5.45
N THR A 58 -9.25 -11.12 5.51
CA THR A 58 -8.06 -10.65 6.25
C THR A 58 -7.05 -9.97 5.31
N LEU A 59 -6.41 -8.92 5.80
CA LEU A 59 -5.35 -8.24 5.08
C LEU A 59 -4.07 -9.09 5.11
N PRO A 60 -3.56 -9.57 3.95
CA PRO A 60 -2.33 -10.34 3.92
C PRO A 60 -1.10 -9.43 4.09
N ALA A 61 0.04 -10.02 4.43
CA ALA A 61 1.34 -9.35 4.38
C ALA A 61 1.78 -9.20 2.91
N ALA A 62 1.19 -8.23 2.21
CA ALA A 62 1.46 -7.96 0.81
C ALA A 62 2.81 -7.25 0.64
N ARG A 63 3.50 -7.54 -0.46
CA ARG A 63 4.69 -6.78 -0.86
C ARG A 63 4.28 -5.39 -1.34
N VAL A 64 5.08 -4.42 -0.96
CA VAL A 64 4.90 -3.02 -1.29
C VAL A 64 6.21 -2.49 -1.85
N LEU A 65 6.15 -1.78 -2.98
CA LEU A 65 7.28 -1.04 -3.52
C LEU A 65 7.07 0.44 -3.21
N VAL A 66 8.03 1.03 -2.53
CA VAL A 66 8.06 2.46 -2.21
C VAL A 66 9.01 3.14 -3.19
N ILE A 67 8.55 4.20 -3.85
CA ILE A 67 9.29 4.90 -4.90
C ILE A 67 9.31 6.39 -4.56
N LEU A 68 10.50 6.93 -4.38
CA LEU A 68 10.73 8.36 -4.28
C LEU A 68 11.17 8.87 -5.66
N ASP A 69 10.28 9.60 -6.33
CA ASP A 69 10.56 10.20 -7.64
C ASP A 69 11.55 11.37 -7.46
N VAL A 70 12.73 11.22 -8.03
CA VAL A 70 13.77 12.25 -8.00
C VAL A 70 14.26 12.57 -9.41
N PHE A 71 14.94 13.72 -9.59
CA PHE A 71 15.59 14.00 -10.86
C PHE A 71 16.78 13.04 -11.06
N GLY A 72 16.57 11.99 -11.84
CA GLY A 72 17.53 10.92 -12.08
C GLY A 72 16.89 9.55 -11.93
N PRO A 73 17.64 8.51 -11.61
CA PRO A 73 17.06 7.21 -11.27
C PRO A 73 16.28 7.30 -9.97
N ASP A 74 15.05 6.78 -9.99
CA ASP A 74 14.18 6.74 -8.80
C ASP A 74 14.85 5.98 -7.66
N LEU A 75 14.67 6.48 -6.44
CA LEU A 75 15.03 5.74 -5.24
C LEU A 75 13.89 4.80 -4.88
N THR A 76 14.16 3.52 -4.84
CA THR A 76 13.17 2.49 -4.54
C THR A 76 13.55 1.72 -3.29
N ALA A 77 12.54 1.32 -2.52
CA ALA A 77 12.71 0.44 -1.38
C ALA A 77 11.55 -0.58 -1.32
N ASP A 78 11.89 -1.82 -0.98
CA ASP A 78 10.91 -2.84 -0.69
C ASP A 78 10.31 -2.60 0.70
N ALA A 79 9.03 -2.92 0.83
CA ALA A 79 8.30 -2.82 2.09
C ALA A 79 7.29 -3.96 2.20
N VAL A 80 6.83 -4.19 3.41
CA VAL A 80 5.80 -5.21 3.70
C VAL A 80 4.64 -4.54 4.40
N LEU A 81 3.44 -4.78 3.89
CA LEU A 81 2.20 -4.33 4.51
C LEU A 81 2.04 -5.00 5.88
N ILE A 82 1.91 -4.20 6.93
CA ILE A 82 1.89 -4.70 8.31
C ILE A 82 0.56 -4.49 9.02
N ARG A 83 -0.18 -3.43 8.69
CA ARG A 83 -1.44 -3.12 9.37
C ARG A 83 -2.27 -2.08 8.61
N GLU A 84 -3.52 -2.01 8.99
CA GLU A 84 -4.43 -0.91 8.63
C GLU A 84 -4.74 -0.04 9.86
N SER A 85 -5.24 1.17 9.60
CA SER A 85 -5.78 2.01 10.67
C SER A 85 -7.10 1.42 11.18
N GLY A 86 -7.26 1.37 12.49
CA GLY A 86 -8.50 0.88 13.13
C GLY A 86 -9.71 1.81 12.95
N SER A 87 -9.53 3.00 12.34
CA SER A 87 -10.60 3.97 12.13
C SER A 87 -10.44 4.70 10.79
N VAL A 88 -11.55 5.16 10.24
CA VAL A 88 -11.59 6.10 9.12
C VAL A 88 -11.77 7.49 9.69
N GLU A 89 -10.90 8.41 9.35
CA GLU A 89 -10.99 9.79 9.80
C GLU A 89 -12.20 10.50 9.19
N THR A 90 -12.82 11.38 9.96
CA THR A 90 -13.98 12.16 9.50
C THR A 90 -13.64 13.00 8.28
N GLY A 91 -14.44 12.89 7.22
CA GLY A 91 -14.23 13.60 5.96
C GLY A 91 -13.23 12.97 5.01
N GLN A 92 -12.64 11.83 5.36
CA GLN A 92 -11.74 11.07 4.48
C GLN A 92 -12.39 9.77 4.04
N SER A 93 -12.22 9.42 2.77
CA SER A 93 -12.67 8.14 2.21
C SER A 93 -11.51 7.17 2.05
N GLY A 94 -11.84 5.86 1.99
CA GLY A 94 -10.86 4.81 1.81
C GLY A 94 -10.24 4.31 3.11
N ARG A 95 -9.18 3.50 2.99
CA ARG A 95 -8.46 2.86 4.09
C ARG A 95 -7.03 3.37 4.17
N LEU A 96 -6.59 3.70 5.37
CA LEU A 96 -5.20 4.07 5.65
C LEU A 96 -4.43 2.81 6.03
N LEU A 97 -3.39 2.51 5.27
CA LEU A 97 -2.52 1.35 5.42
C LEU A 97 -1.12 1.78 5.79
N PHE A 98 -0.40 0.89 6.43
CA PHE A 98 0.99 1.09 6.85
C PHE A 98 1.84 -0.09 6.40
N ALA A 99 2.97 0.22 5.76
CA ALA A 99 3.95 -0.79 5.39
C ALA A 99 5.31 -0.43 6.01
N ARG A 100 5.97 -1.44 6.57
CA ARG A 100 7.34 -1.31 7.08
C ARG A 100 8.30 -1.42 5.91
N ILE A 101 9.19 -0.45 5.81
CA ILE A 101 10.21 -0.39 4.76
C ILE A 101 11.41 -1.25 5.18
N ASP A 102 11.81 -2.15 4.28
CA ASP A 102 13.00 -2.98 4.47
C ASP A 102 14.22 -2.20 4.01
N ALA A 103 15.17 -1.80 4.71
CA ALA A 103 16.33 -1.00 4.31
C ALA A 103 15.97 0.35 3.62
N PRO A 104 15.47 1.34 4.36
CA PRO A 104 14.97 2.62 3.83
C PRO A 104 16.07 3.59 3.37
N ARG A 105 17.06 3.11 2.61
CA ARG A 105 18.22 3.89 2.17
C ARG A 105 17.80 5.10 1.33
N GLY A 106 18.20 6.29 1.78
CA GLY A 106 17.90 7.54 1.09
C GLY A 106 16.52 8.12 1.37
N LEU A 107 15.61 7.37 1.98
CA LEU A 107 14.30 7.84 2.42
C LEU A 107 14.38 8.52 3.78
N ARG A 108 13.50 9.50 4.00
CA ARG A 108 13.41 10.25 5.26
C ARG A 108 11.96 10.42 5.70
N VAL A 109 11.78 10.65 6.99
CA VAL A 109 10.47 11.02 7.52
C VAL A 109 10.02 12.35 6.90
N GLY A 110 8.82 12.35 6.32
CA GLY A 110 8.23 13.49 5.62
C GLY A 110 8.37 13.45 4.11
N ASP A 111 9.07 12.48 3.54
CA ASP A 111 9.12 12.29 2.08
C ASP A 111 7.74 11.91 1.54
N PHE A 112 7.40 12.47 0.38
CA PHE A 112 6.24 12.05 -0.41
C PHE A 112 6.68 11.01 -1.43
N VAL A 113 6.08 9.84 -1.36
CA VAL A 113 6.47 8.69 -2.16
C VAL A 113 5.28 8.13 -2.93
N ARG A 114 5.55 7.52 -4.08
CA ARG A 114 4.60 6.66 -4.76
C ARG A 114 4.67 5.26 -4.18
N VAL A 115 3.53 4.64 -4.00
CA VAL A 115 3.43 3.31 -3.39
C VAL A 115 2.73 2.37 -4.36
N GLU A 116 3.36 1.25 -4.67
CA GLU A 116 2.79 0.17 -5.46
C GLU A 116 2.61 -1.05 -4.56
N VAL A 117 1.39 -1.57 -4.49
CA VAL A 117 1.05 -2.73 -3.64
C VAL A 117 0.81 -3.93 -4.54
N GLN A 118 1.49 -5.03 -4.27
CA GLN A 118 1.26 -6.28 -4.97
C GLN A 118 -0.05 -6.91 -4.46
N GLU A 119 -1.02 -7.02 -5.35
CA GLU A 119 -2.27 -7.72 -5.04
C GLU A 119 -2.07 -9.23 -5.01
N PRO A 120 -2.87 -9.96 -4.20
CA PRO A 120 -2.86 -11.42 -4.22
C PRO A 120 -3.11 -11.97 -5.62
N PRO A 121 -2.44 -13.06 -6.02
CA PRO A 121 -2.75 -13.73 -7.28
C PRO A 121 -4.19 -14.23 -7.28
N LEU A 122 -4.80 -14.20 -8.44
CA LEU A 122 -6.11 -14.82 -8.67
C LEU A 122 -5.89 -16.17 -9.35
N ASP A 123 -6.32 -17.24 -8.70
CA ASP A 123 -6.22 -18.59 -9.25
C ASP A 123 -7.43 -18.92 -10.12
N ALA A 124 -7.21 -19.82 -11.08
CA ALA A 124 -8.25 -20.32 -11.99
C ALA A 124 -9.04 -19.21 -12.69
N VAL A 125 -8.34 -18.20 -13.21
CA VAL A 125 -8.94 -17.11 -13.98
C VAL A 125 -8.48 -17.12 -15.42
N ALA A 126 -9.37 -16.76 -16.34
CA ALA A 126 -9.06 -16.48 -17.73
C ALA A 126 -9.04 -14.96 -17.96
N ARG A 127 -8.08 -14.49 -18.75
CA ARG A 127 -8.00 -13.09 -19.18
C ARG A 127 -8.58 -12.96 -20.57
N LEU A 128 -9.56 -12.07 -20.72
CA LEU A 128 -10.26 -11.83 -22.00
C LEU A 128 -10.39 -10.32 -22.24
N PRO A 129 -10.48 -9.88 -23.50
CA PRO A 129 -10.89 -8.51 -23.79
C PRO A 129 -12.26 -8.21 -23.17
N ALA A 130 -12.47 -7.02 -22.63
CA ALA A 130 -13.73 -6.63 -22.00
C ALA A 130 -14.94 -6.72 -22.96
N THR A 131 -14.69 -6.61 -24.26
CA THR A 131 -15.69 -6.77 -25.32
C THR A 131 -16.23 -8.20 -25.49
N ALA A 132 -15.50 -9.19 -24.96
CA ALA A 132 -15.95 -10.59 -24.98
C ALA A 132 -16.98 -10.90 -23.89
N LEU A 133 -17.11 -10.05 -22.87
CA LEU A 133 -18.08 -10.22 -21.79
C LEU A 133 -19.39 -9.52 -22.14
N GLY A 134 -20.46 -10.28 -22.27
CA GLY A 134 -21.81 -9.79 -22.46
C GLY A 134 -22.34 -9.01 -21.24
N SER A 135 -23.32 -8.15 -21.47
CA SER A 135 -23.98 -7.37 -20.40
C SER A 135 -24.76 -8.27 -19.42
N ASP A 136 -25.05 -9.49 -19.83
CA ASP A 136 -25.72 -10.55 -19.06
C ASP A 136 -24.76 -11.41 -18.21
N GLY A 137 -23.46 -11.09 -18.24
CA GLY A 137 -22.43 -11.83 -17.50
C GLY A 137 -22.05 -13.16 -18.17
N GLN A 138 -22.28 -13.30 -19.46
CA GLN A 138 -21.93 -14.47 -20.23
C GLN A 138 -20.84 -14.17 -21.26
N ILE A 139 -20.11 -15.21 -21.65
CA ILE A 139 -19.17 -15.19 -22.79
C ILE A 139 -19.62 -16.23 -23.81
N LEU A 140 -19.30 -16.01 -25.08
CA LEU A 140 -19.50 -16.99 -26.12
C LEU A 140 -18.20 -17.77 -26.32
N VAL A 141 -18.28 -19.09 -26.19
CA VAL A 141 -17.18 -20.02 -26.45
C VAL A 141 -17.56 -20.96 -27.62
N LEU A 142 -16.55 -21.44 -28.30
CA LEU A 142 -16.75 -22.51 -29.30
C LEU A 142 -16.65 -23.85 -28.61
N ASP A 143 -17.66 -24.72 -28.82
CA ASP A 143 -17.59 -26.10 -28.39
C ASP A 143 -16.71 -26.95 -29.36
N ASP A 144 -16.54 -28.24 -29.05
CA ASP A 144 -15.73 -29.17 -29.88
C ASP A 144 -16.30 -29.36 -31.28
N GLU A 145 -17.55 -28.99 -31.50
CA GLU A 145 -18.26 -29.12 -32.80
C GLU A 145 -18.34 -27.78 -33.55
N ASN A 146 -17.56 -26.74 -33.12
CA ASN A 146 -17.53 -25.38 -33.65
C ASN A 146 -18.88 -24.65 -33.57
N ARG A 147 -19.71 -24.93 -32.56
CA ARG A 147 -20.93 -24.20 -32.29
C ARG A 147 -20.67 -23.19 -31.16
N LEU A 148 -21.36 -22.06 -31.22
CA LEU A 148 -21.30 -21.07 -30.15
C LEU A 148 -22.16 -21.51 -28.97
N GLU A 149 -21.53 -21.59 -27.81
CA GLU A 149 -22.18 -21.84 -26.53
C GLU A 149 -22.01 -20.59 -25.61
N ALA A 150 -23.11 -20.22 -24.92
CA ALA A 150 -23.09 -19.17 -23.97
C ALA A 150 -22.75 -19.74 -22.58
N VAL A 151 -21.64 -19.30 -22.02
CA VAL A 151 -21.16 -19.75 -20.70
C VAL A 151 -21.26 -18.59 -19.72
N ALA A 152 -21.99 -18.81 -18.61
CA ALA A 152 -22.04 -17.84 -17.51
C ALA A 152 -20.70 -17.81 -16.77
N VAL A 153 -20.17 -16.62 -16.54
CA VAL A 153 -18.88 -16.42 -15.89
C VAL A 153 -18.97 -15.39 -14.77
N GLN A 154 -18.11 -15.55 -13.79
CA GLN A 154 -17.96 -14.56 -12.72
C GLN A 154 -16.87 -13.56 -13.09
N LEU A 155 -17.23 -12.28 -13.18
CA LEU A 155 -16.26 -11.20 -13.33
C LEU A 155 -15.49 -11.03 -12.03
N MET A 156 -14.19 -11.37 -12.03
CA MET A 156 -13.31 -11.20 -10.88
C MET A 156 -12.70 -9.80 -10.82
N ARG A 157 -12.26 -9.27 -11.99
CA ARG A 157 -11.56 -7.97 -12.05
C ARG A 157 -11.63 -7.38 -13.46
N ARG A 158 -11.63 -6.04 -13.52
CA ARG A 158 -11.35 -5.28 -14.76
C ARG A 158 -9.93 -4.70 -14.68
N GLN A 159 -9.17 -4.85 -15.76
CA GLN A 159 -7.79 -4.39 -15.83
C GLN A 159 -7.54 -3.72 -17.20
N GLY A 160 -7.71 -2.40 -17.25
CA GLY A 160 -7.68 -1.67 -18.53
C GLY A 160 -8.81 -2.14 -19.45
N ASP A 161 -8.43 -2.57 -20.67
CA ASP A 161 -9.34 -3.09 -21.69
C ASP A 161 -9.65 -4.59 -21.54
N ASP A 162 -9.11 -5.22 -20.50
CA ASP A 162 -9.28 -6.66 -20.24
C ASP A 162 -10.16 -6.90 -19.00
N VAL A 163 -10.72 -8.09 -18.96
CA VAL A 163 -11.43 -8.64 -17.80
C VAL A 163 -10.80 -9.97 -17.39
N LEU A 164 -10.71 -10.18 -16.09
CA LEU A 164 -10.38 -11.47 -15.49
C LEU A 164 -11.69 -12.12 -15.04
N ILE A 165 -11.95 -13.30 -15.54
CA ILE A 165 -13.17 -14.07 -15.28
C ILE A 165 -12.85 -15.44 -14.71
N ARG A 166 -13.81 -16.00 -14.02
CA ARG A 166 -13.81 -17.40 -13.58
C ARG A 166 -15.08 -18.08 -14.11
N ALA A 167 -14.91 -19.28 -14.67
CA ALA A 167 -16.02 -20.14 -15.11
C ALA A 167 -16.49 -21.04 -13.97
#